data_4b1bf20604cfa965bc5190a3fa8cccfd
#
_entry.id   4b1bf20604cfa965bc5190a3fa8cccfd
#
_cell.length_a   1.000
_cell.length_b   1.000
_cell.length_c   1.000
_cell.angle_alpha   90.00
_cell.angle_beta   90.00
_cell.angle_gamma   90.00
#
_symmetry.space_group_name_H-M   'P 1'
#
loop_
_entity.id
_entity.type
_entity.pdbx_description
1 polymer ?
#
loop_
_entity_poly.entity_id
_entity_poly.type
_entity_poly.pdbx_seq_one_letter_code
_entity_poly.pdbx_strand_id
1 'polypeptide(L)'
;FTLGRNDEERALLVNSTGRKWEFTFTTLVTFGGAFFASFPLFYSTSFGGAYWLWMIILFSFVLQAVSYEFQSKLGNLLGKHTYQWFLVINGIVGPLLLGGAVATFFTGSNFLVNKGNMGNELMPVISSWANGWHGLDALTNPWNLVLGFAVFFLARLLGNLYFINNIRDKD
;
A
#
# COMPACT_ATOMS: atom_id res chain seq x y z
N PHE A 1 -16.56 3.37 6.06
CA PHE A 1 -17.83 2.65 5.90
C PHE A 1 -18.43 2.22 7.26
N THR A 2 -17.61 1.86 8.22
CA THR A 2 -18.09 1.55 9.58
C THR A 2 -18.50 2.79 10.38
N LEU A 3 -18.07 3.98 9.98
CA LEU A 3 -18.39 5.25 10.62
C LEU A 3 -19.68 5.88 10.05
N GLY A 4 -19.92 5.75 8.74
CA GLY A 4 -21.12 6.31 8.10
C GLY A 4 -22.33 5.39 8.30
N ARG A 5 -23.38 5.92 8.93
CA ARG A 5 -24.63 5.21 9.17
C ARG A 5 -25.56 5.26 7.96
N ASN A 6 -25.60 6.41 7.29
CA ASN A 6 -26.45 6.69 6.12
C ASN A 6 -25.62 6.80 4.84
N ASP A 7 -26.25 6.70 3.67
CA ASP A 7 -25.58 6.80 2.37
C ASP A 7 -25.01 8.20 2.13
N GLU A 8 -25.62 9.25 2.67
CA GLU A 8 -25.14 10.63 2.60
C GLU A 8 -23.84 10.81 3.39
N GLU A 9 -23.78 10.28 4.64
CA GLU A 9 -22.58 10.31 5.46
C GLU A 9 -21.43 9.53 4.78
N ARG A 10 -21.72 8.37 4.20
CA ARG A 10 -20.73 7.60 3.45
C ARG A 10 -20.22 8.35 2.23
N ALA A 11 -21.10 9.02 1.49
CA ALA A 11 -20.71 9.83 0.35
C ALA A 11 -19.84 11.02 0.77
N LEU A 12 -20.13 11.63 1.92
CA LEU A 12 -19.32 12.71 2.48
C LEU A 12 -17.90 12.23 2.85
N LEU A 13 -17.79 11.08 3.53
CA LEU A 13 -16.51 10.45 3.86
C LEU A 13 -15.68 10.13 2.61
N VAL A 14 -16.31 9.52 1.60
CA VAL A 14 -15.66 9.17 0.33
C VAL A 14 -15.21 10.42 -0.41
N ASN A 15 -16.03 11.46 -0.49
CA ASN A 15 -15.68 12.74 -1.13
C ASN A 15 -14.51 13.43 -0.41
N SER A 16 -14.50 13.40 0.92
CA SER A 16 -13.42 14.02 1.71
C SER A 16 -12.08 13.33 1.45
N THR A 17 -12.04 12.00 1.43
CA THR A 17 -10.83 11.22 1.15
C THR A 17 -10.47 11.23 -0.34
N GLY A 18 -11.44 11.18 -1.24
CA GLY A 18 -11.25 11.17 -2.69
C GLY A 18 -10.53 12.42 -3.22
N ARG A 19 -10.69 13.58 -2.56
CA ARG A 19 -9.96 14.80 -2.90
C ARG A 19 -8.48 14.79 -2.50
N LYS A 20 -8.09 13.89 -1.60
CA LYS A 20 -6.73 13.81 -1.04
C LYS A 20 -5.95 12.61 -1.53
N TRP A 21 -6.62 11.57 -1.99
CA TRP A 21 -5.94 10.31 -2.36
C TRP A 21 -4.89 10.52 -3.46
N GLU A 22 -5.19 11.33 -4.46
CA GLU A 22 -4.30 11.58 -5.59
C GLU A 22 -2.98 12.21 -5.14
N PHE A 23 -3.06 13.23 -4.30
CA PHE A 23 -1.87 13.89 -3.74
C PHE A 23 -1.05 12.91 -2.88
N THR A 24 -1.70 12.13 -2.04
CA THR A 24 -1.04 11.15 -1.17
C THR A 24 -0.36 10.05 -1.99
N PHE A 25 -1.05 9.54 -3.02
CA PHE A 25 -0.50 8.53 -3.92
C PHE A 25 0.70 9.06 -4.71
N THR A 26 0.61 10.26 -5.27
CA THR A 26 1.70 10.90 -6.00
C THR A 26 2.92 11.11 -5.10
N THR A 27 2.71 11.50 -3.84
CA THR A 27 3.79 11.65 -2.86
C THR A 27 4.49 10.31 -2.59
N LEU A 28 3.72 9.23 -2.44
CA LEU A 28 4.27 7.88 -2.24
C LEU A 28 5.11 7.42 -3.43
N VAL A 29 4.62 7.63 -4.66
CA VAL A 29 5.34 7.28 -5.90
C VAL A 29 6.61 8.12 -6.04
N THR A 30 6.57 9.41 -5.73
CA THR A 30 7.74 10.30 -5.73
C THR A 30 8.79 9.83 -4.72
N PHE A 31 8.35 9.41 -3.54
CA PHE A 31 9.24 8.83 -2.54
C PHE A 31 9.92 7.55 -3.07
N GLY A 32 9.17 6.65 -3.72
CA GLY A 32 9.73 5.46 -4.36
C GLY A 32 10.78 5.81 -5.43
N GLY A 33 10.54 6.83 -6.25
CA GLY A 33 11.51 7.35 -7.22
C GLY A 33 12.76 7.94 -6.57
N ALA A 34 12.62 8.66 -5.46
CA ALA A 34 13.75 9.17 -4.69
C ALA A 34 14.58 8.03 -4.08
N PHE A 35 13.93 6.97 -3.61
CA PHE A 35 14.63 5.76 -3.14
C PHE A 35 15.41 5.05 -4.25
N PHE A 36 14.84 4.96 -5.45
CA PHE A 36 15.55 4.42 -6.61
C PHE A 36 16.84 5.21 -6.90
N ALA A 37 16.76 6.52 -6.90
CA ALA A 37 17.89 7.40 -7.19
C ALA A 37 18.97 7.37 -6.09
N SER A 38 18.55 7.33 -4.82
CA SER A 38 19.47 7.41 -3.68
C SER A 38 20.05 6.07 -3.26
N PHE A 39 19.29 4.98 -3.40
CA PHE A 39 19.64 3.64 -2.93
C PHE A 39 19.30 2.56 -3.98
N PRO A 40 19.97 2.55 -5.14
CA PRO A 40 19.60 1.67 -6.26
C PRO A 40 19.67 0.18 -5.91
N LEU A 41 20.64 -0.25 -5.11
CA LEU A 41 20.75 -1.65 -4.68
C LEU A 41 19.62 -2.05 -3.73
N PHE A 42 19.28 -1.18 -2.80
CA PHE A 42 18.14 -1.39 -1.91
C PHE A 42 16.83 -1.45 -2.70
N TYR A 43 16.63 -0.53 -3.62
CA TYR A 43 15.45 -0.51 -4.47
C TYR A 43 15.32 -1.80 -5.30
N SER A 44 16.39 -2.22 -5.98
CA SER A 44 16.36 -3.44 -6.81
C SER A 44 16.10 -4.70 -5.98
N THR A 45 16.66 -4.78 -4.77
CA THR A 45 16.45 -5.92 -3.88
C THR A 45 15.06 -5.92 -3.25
N SER A 46 14.58 -4.78 -2.80
CA SER A 46 13.28 -4.65 -2.14
C SER A 46 12.12 -4.69 -3.15
N PHE A 47 12.11 -3.77 -4.12
CA PHE A 47 11.00 -3.67 -5.07
C PHE A 47 11.08 -4.72 -6.18
N GLY A 48 12.27 -4.99 -6.70
CA GLY A 48 12.47 -6.02 -7.71
C GLY A 48 12.48 -7.44 -7.12
N GLY A 49 13.12 -7.63 -5.96
CA GLY A 49 13.22 -8.91 -5.29
C GLY A 49 11.92 -9.35 -4.62
N ALA A 50 11.30 -8.48 -3.82
CA ALA A 50 10.01 -8.74 -3.16
C ALA A 50 8.81 -8.47 -4.12
N TYR A 51 8.92 -8.90 -5.34
CA TYR A 51 8.03 -8.58 -6.46
C TYR A 51 6.53 -8.83 -6.15
N TRP A 52 6.18 -10.01 -5.65
CA TRP A 52 4.77 -10.34 -5.40
C TRP A 52 4.14 -9.48 -4.31
N LEU A 53 4.86 -9.20 -3.24
CA LEU A 53 4.38 -8.35 -2.18
C LEU A 53 4.05 -6.93 -2.70
N TRP A 54 4.99 -6.34 -3.45
CA TRP A 54 4.81 -5.01 -4.00
C TRP A 54 3.75 -4.94 -5.10
N MET A 55 3.60 -6.01 -5.90
CA MET A 55 2.54 -6.09 -6.91
C MET A 55 1.14 -6.11 -6.27
N ILE A 56 0.97 -6.83 -5.17
CA ILE A 56 -0.32 -6.83 -4.44
C ILE A 56 -0.61 -5.45 -3.85
N ILE A 57 0.39 -4.80 -3.27
CA ILE A 57 0.25 -3.43 -2.75
C ILE A 57 -0.13 -2.47 -3.88
N LEU A 58 0.58 -2.51 -5.00
CA LEU A 58 0.30 -1.66 -6.16
C LEU A 58 -1.12 -1.90 -6.70
N PHE A 59 -1.51 -3.16 -6.87
CA PHE A 59 -2.84 -3.51 -7.34
C PHE A 59 -3.95 -3.03 -6.40
N SER A 60 -3.71 -3.12 -5.09
CA SER A 60 -4.60 -2.57 -4.07
C SER A 60 -4.80 -1.05 -4.24
N PHE A 61 -3.74 -0.29 -4.52
CA PHE A 61 -3.84 1.14 -4.78
C PHE A 61 -4.53 1.47 -6.11
N VAL A 62 -4.32 0.66 -7.15
CA VAL A 62 -5.05 0.79 -8.42
C VAL A 62 -6.55 0.61 -8.19
N LEU A 63 -6.96 -0.42 -7.45
CA LEU A 63 -8.36 -0.63 -7.08
C LEU A 63 -8.94 0.56 -6.29
N GLN A 64 -8.15 1.15 -5.41
CA GLN A 64 -8.55 2.37 -4.68
C GLN A 64 -8.79 3.54 -5.62
N ALA A 65 -7.86 3.81 -6.53
CA ALA A 65 -7.96 4.89 -7.51
C ALA A 65 -9.22 4.75 -8.38
N VAL A 66 -9.41 3.58 -8.96
CA VAL A 66 -10.58 3.23 -9.77
C VAL A 66 -11.87 3.41 -8.97
N SER A 67 -11.86 3.02 -7.70
CA SER A 67 -13.05 3.11 -6.84
C SER A 67 -13.44 4.55 -6.53
N TYR A 68 -12.49 5.44 -6.28
CA TYR A 68 -12.81 6.86 -6.07
C TYR A 68 -13.35 7.51 -7.33
N GLU A 69 -12.80 7.20 -8.49
CA GLU A 69 -13.14 7.83 -9.74
C GLU A 69 -14.48 7.34 -10.33
N PHE A 70 -14.75 6.03 -10.27
CA PHE A 70 -15.84 5.43 -11.03
C PHE A 70 -17.10 5.09 -10.23
N GLN A 71 -17.07 5.09 -8.89
CA GLN A 71 -18.23 4.69 -8.07
C GLN A 71 -19.48 5.54 -8.26
N SER A 72 -19.34 6.81 -8.66
CA SER A 72 -20.44 7.77 -8.84
C SER A 72 -20.73 8.12 -10.30
N LYS A 73 -19.98 7.54 -11.27
CA LYS A 73 -20.21 7.84 -12.70
C LYS A 73 -21.44 7.13 -13.25
N LEU A 74 -22.16 7.83 -14.13
CA LEU A 74 -23.23 7.24 -14.93
C LEU A 74 -22.66 6.17 -15.85
N GLY A 75 -23.29 5.00 -15.92
CA GLY A 75 -22.79 3.85 -16.67
C GLY A 75 -21.81 2.95 -15.89
N ASN A 76 -21.80 3.06 -14.59
CA ASN A 76 -21.03 2.20 -13.68
C ASN A 76 -21.37 0.71 -13.90
N LEU A 77 -20.39 -0.05 -14.44
CA LEU A 77 -20.56 -1.45 -14.82
C LEU A 77 -20.67 -2.40 -13.62
N LEU A 78 -19.92 -2.11 -12.55
CA LEU A 78 -19.79 -3.00 -11.39
C LEU A 78 -20.73 -2.66 -10.23
N GLY A 79 -21.40 -1.51 -10.29
CA GLY A 79 -22.27 -1.00 -9.24
C GLY A 79 -21.51 -0.34 -8.07
N LYS A 80 -22.12 0.69 -7.47
CA LYS A 80 -21.55 1.50 -6.39
C LYS A 80 -21.06 0.66 -5.21
N HIS A 81 -21.77 -0.41 -4.87
CA HIS A 81 -21.45 -1.28 -3.73
C HIS A 81 -20.12 -2.03 -3.91
N THR A 82 -19.81 -2.48 -5.13
CA THR A 82 -18.57 -3.18 -5.43
C THR A 82 -17.35 -2.27 -5.24
N TYR A 83 -17.43 -1.02 -5.73
CA TYR A 83 -16.35 -0.05 -5.53
C TYR A 83 -16.15 0.32 -4.06
N GLN A 84 -17.22 0.37 -3.30
CA GLN A 84 -17.15 0.58 -1.86
C GLN A 84 -16.41 -0.56 -1.14
N TRP A 85 -16.66 -1.81 -1.56
CA TRP A 85 -15.90 -2.96 -1.05
C TRP A 85 -14.43 -2.91 -1.42
N PHE A 86 -14.08 -2.47 -2.62
CA PHE A 86 -12.69 -2.27 -3.01
C PHE A 86 -11.97 -1.27 -2.11
N LEU A 87 -12.64 -0.18 -1.73
CA LEU A 87 -12.09 0.79 -0.77
C LEU A 87 -11.89 0.16 0.63
N VAL A 88 -12.81 -0.67 1.08
CA VAL A 88 -12.68 -1.38 2.37
C VAL A 88 -11.49 -2.36 2.33
N ILE A 89 -11.41 -3.16 1.27
CA ILE A 89 -10.31 -4.13 1.08
C ILE A 89 -8.97 -3.41 1.05
N ASN A 90 -8.86 -2.35 0.25
CA ASN A 90 -7.62 -1.57 0.19
C ASN A 90 -7.27 -0.92 1.54
N GLY A 91 -8.26 -0.42 2.27
CA GLY A 91 -8.06 0.19 3.59
C GLY A 91 -7.53 -0.79 4.65
N ILE A 92 -7.68 -2.10 4.43
CA ILE A 92 -7.13 -3.16 5.28
C ILE A 92 -5.81 -3.68 4.71
N VAL A 93 -5.82 -4.11 3.45
CA VAL A 93 -4.69 -4.78 2.79
C VAL A 93 -3.51 -3.83 2.61
N GLY A 94 -3.74 -2.60 2.17
CA GLY A 94 -2.68 -1.63 1.94
C GLY A 94 -1.80 -1.39 3.17
N PRO A 95 -2.34 -0.89 4.28
CA PRO A 95 -1.58 -0.65 5.50
C PRO A 95 -0.96 -1.90 6.11
N LEU A 96 -1.67 -3.04 6.08
CA LEU A 96 -1.19 -4.30 6.63
C LEU A 96 0.03 -4.81 5.86
N LEU A 97 -0.01 -4.81 4.54
CA LEU A 97 1.11 -5.26 3.71
C LEU A 97 2.29 -4.30 3.77
N LEU A 98 2.04 -2.98 3.77
CA LEU A 98 3.10 -1.98 3.97
C LEU A 98 3.79 -2.15 5.32
N GLY A 99 3.00 -2.34 6.39
CA GLY A 99 3.55 -2.60 7.72
C GLY A 99 4.36 -3.90 7.78
N GLY A 100 3.87 -4.96 7.14
CA GLY A 100 4.59 -6.23 7.00
C GLY A 100 5.89 -6.09 6.21
N ALA A 101 5.90 -5.30 5.12
CA ALA A 101 7.10 -5.00 4.37
C ALA A 101 8.13 -4.23 5.20
N VAL A 102 7.70 -3.21 5.94
CA VAL A 102 8.58 -2.44 6.84
C VAL A 102 9.12 -3.32 7.97
N ALA A 103 8.33 -4.26 8.48
CA ALA A 103 8.76 -5.18 9.53
C ALA A 103 9.99 -6.00 9.13
N THR A 104 10.17 -6.30 7.84
CA THR A 104 11.34 -7.05 7.36
C THR A 104 12.67 -6.33 7.58
N PHE A 105 12.68 -5.01 7.81
CA PHE A 105 13.89 -4.29 8.23
C PHE A 105 14.39 -4.75 9.62
N PHE A 106 13.50 -5.23 10.45
CA PHE A 106 13.83 -5.71 11.81
C PHE A 106 14.01 -7.23 11.86
N THR A 107 13.19 -7.96 11.11
CA THR A 107 13.19 -9.44 11.15
C THR A 107 14.07 -10.07 10.09
N GLY A 108 14.51 -9.29 9.09
CA GLY A 108 15.24 -9.77 7.92
C GLY A 108 14.34 -10.27 6.81
N SER A 109 14.95 -10.50 5.66
CA SER A 109 14.28 -10.98 4.44
C SER A 109 15.13 -12.07 3.78
N ASN A 110 14.49 -12.98 3.04
CA ASN A 110 15.15 -14.13 2.40
C ASN A 110 15.73 -13.74 1.03
N PHE A 111 16.75 -12.89 1.02
CA PHE A 111 17.51 -12.59 -0.18
C PHE A 111 18.98 -12.96 -0.04
N LEU A 112 19.61 -13.29 -1.16
CA LEU A 112 21.03 -13.64 -1.25
C LEU A 112 21.77 -12.50 -1.93
N VAL A 113 22.92 -12.12 -1.38
CA VAL A 113 23.80 -11.09 -1.95
C VAL A 113 25.06 -11.74 -2.50
N ASN A 114 25.27 -11.63 -3.80
CA ASN A 114 26.50 -12.09 -4.47
C ASN A 114 27.46 -10.92 -4.67
N LYS A 115 28.32 -10.70 -3.69
CA LYS A 115 29.34 -9.64 -3.74
C LYS A 115 30.39 -9.86 -4.84
N GLY A 116 30.65 -11.10 -5.25
CA GLY A 116 31.60 -11.42 -6.31
C GLY A 116 31.17 -10.94 -7.70
N ASN A 117 29.87 -10.65 -7.88
CA ASN A 117 29.32 -10.21 -9.17
C ASN A 117 29.31 -8.67 -9.34
N MET A 118 29.84 -7.92 -8.38
CA MET A 118 29.85 -6.44 -8.44
C MET A 118 30.70 -5.88 -9.58
N GLY A 119 31.67 -6.63 -10.08
CA GLY A 119 32.52 -6.26 -11.22
C GLY A 119 32.05 -6.77 -12.58
N ASN A 120 30.89 -7.41 -12.64
CA ASN A 120 30.35 -7.95 -13.89
C ASN A 120 29.51 -6.88 -14.60
N GLU A 121 30.09 -6.24 -15.63
CA GLU A 121 29.42 -5.19 -16.42
C GLU A 121 28.30 -5.73 -17.31
N LEU A 122 28.33 -7.00 -17.69
CA LEU A 122 27.36 -7.61 -18.61
C LEU A 122 26.06 -8.04 -17.92
N MET A 123 26.15 -8.58 -16.72
CA MET A 123 24.99 -9.02 -15.93
C MET A 123 25.23 -8.77 -14.43
N PRO A 124 25.10 -7.54 -13.95
CA PRO A 124 25.38 -7.19 -12.55
C PRO A 124 24.24 -7.62 -11.60
N VAL A 125 23.91 -8.91 -11.59
CA VAL A 125 22.95 -9.48 -10.62
C VAL A 125 23.67 -9.62 -9.29
N ILE A 126 23.51 -8.62 -8.43
CA ILE A 126 24.16 -8.55 -7.12
C ILE A 126 23.30 -9.20 -6.05
N SER A 127 21.98 -9.10 -6.15
CA SER A 127 21.03 -9.69 -5.21
C SER A 127 19.95 -10.48 -5.92
N SER A 128 19.54 -11.59 -5.32
CA SER A 128 18.44 -12.41 -5.79
C SER A 128 17.61 -12.90 -4.59
N TRP A 129 16.31 -13.13 -4.81
CA TRP A 129 15.46 -13.71 -3.77
C TRP A 129 15.76 -15.20 -3.62
N ALA A 130 15.87 -15.70 -2.38
CA ALA A 130 16.25 -17.08 -2.11
C ALA A 130 15.16 -18.10 -2.44
N ASN A 131 13.90 -17.66 -2.50
CA ASN A 131 12.75 -18.53 -2.75
C ASN A 131 11.78 -17.92 -3.78
N GLY A 132 10.86 -18.74 -4.33
CA GLY A 132 9.87 -18.30 -5.31
C GLY A 132 8.72 -17.45 -4.75
N TRP A 133 8.68 -17.18 -3.44
CA TRP A 133 7.65 -16.38 -2.79
C TRP A 133 7.85 -14.87 -2.95
N HIS A 134 9.04 -14.43 -3.33
CA HIS A 134 9.38 -13.05 -3.66
C HIS A 134 8.69 -12.01 -2.76
N GLY A 135 8.94 -12.11 -1.46
CA GLY A 135 8.46 -11.17 -0.44
C GLY A 135 7.18 -11.59 0.27
N LEU A 136 6.36 -12.50 -0.25
CA LEU A 136 5.18 -13.02 0.46
C LEU A 136 5.56 -13.83 1.71
N ASP A 137 6.75 -14.37 1.76
CA ASP A 137 7.34 -15.02 2.93
C ASP A 137 7.45 -14.08 4.15
N ALA A 138 7.49 -12.76 3.94
CA ALA A 138 7.40 -11.79 5.02
C ALA A 138 6.11 -11.93 5.85
N LEU A 139 5.01 -12.36 5.23
CA LEU A 139 3.72 -12.55 5.90
C LEU A 139 3.64 -13.84 6.73
N THR A 140 4.57 -14.77 6.56
CA THR A 140 4.63 -16.00 7.35
C THR A 140 5.20 -15.76 8.75
N ASN A 141 5.93 -14.66 8.94
CA ASN A 141 6.47 -14.30 10.24
C ASN A 141 5.42 -13.55 11.08
N PRO A 142 5.03 -14.07 12.26
CA PRO A 142 4.00 -13.44 13.09
C PRO A 142 4.39 -12.04 13.57
N TRP A 143 5.67 -11.74 13.77
CA TRP A 143 6.13 -10.40 14.15
C TRP A 143 5.90 -9.36 13.05
N ASN A 144 6.04 -9.75 11.79
CA ASN A 144 5.74 -8.88 10.65
C ASN A 144 4.24 -8.57 10.58
N LEU A 145 3.39 -9.56 10.89
CA LEU A 145 1.95 -9.34 10.98
C LEU A 145 1.58 -8.42 12.13
N VAL A 146 2.24 -8.55 13.29
CA VAL A 146 2.00 -7.65 14.44
C VAL A 146 2.28 -6.20 14.03
N LEU A 147 3.40 -5.92 13.37
CA LEU A 147 3.69 -4.57 12.88
C LEU A 147 2.71 -4.15 11.78
N GLY A 148 2.31 -5.06 10.90
CA GLY A 148 1.27 -4.83 9.90
C GLY A 148 -0.05 -4.36 10.53
N PHE A 149 -0.51 -5.04 11.57
CA PHE A 149 -1.70 -4.63 12.33
C PHE A 149 -1.49 -3.31 13.08
N ALA A 150 -0.32 -3.07 13.65
CA ALA A 150 -0.01 -1.80 14.30
C ALA A 150 -0.13 -0.63 13.32
N VAL A 151 0.41 -0.77 12.10
CA VAL A 151 0.30 0.23 11.02
C VAL A 151 -1.16 0.39 10.57
N PHE A 152 -1.90 -0.70 10.45
CA PHE A 152 -3.32 -0.64 10.12
C PHE A 152 -4.13 0.15 11.16
N PHE A 153 -3.95 -0.11 12.46
CA PHE A 153 -4.65 0.63 13.50
C PHE A 153 -4.21 2.09 13.58
N LEU A 154 -2.92 2.37 13.36
CA LEU A 154 -2.40 3.74 13.27
C LEU A 154 -3.04 4.50 12.10
N ALA A 155 -3.14 3.87 10.93
CA ALA A 155 -3.80 4.45 9.76
C ALA A 155 -5.28 4.75 10.04
N ARG A 156 -6.00 3.85 10.74
CA ARG A 156 -7.38 4.11 11.18
C ARG A 156 -7.48 5.28 12.16
N LEU A 157 -6.57 5.36 13.12
CA LEU A 157 -6.53 6.47 14.08
C LEU A 157 -6.34 7.81 13.34
N LEU A 158 -5.33 7.87 12.46
CA LEU A 158 -5.05 9.08 11.68
C LEU A 158 -6.22 9.44 10.75
N GLY A 159 -6.85 8.45 10.13
CA GLY A 159 -8.05 8.65 9.31
C GLY A 159 -9.22 9.25 10.10
N ASN A 160 -9.47 8.75 11.30
CA ASN A 160 -10.52 9.28 12.19
C ASN A 160 -10.21 10.72 12.60
N LEU A 161 -8.97 11.02 12.99
CA LEU A 161 -8.55 12.38 13.32
C LEU A 161 -8.68 13.33 12.12
N TYR A 162 -8.35 12.84 10.92
CA TYR A 162 -8.55 13.59 9.68
C TYR A 162 -10.02 13.94 9.46
N PHE A 163 -10.94 12.99 9.64
CA PHE A 163 -12.38 13.25 9.47
C PHE A 163 -12.89 14.24 10.51
N ILE A 164 -12.53 14.10 11.77
CA ILE A 164 -12.93 15.04 12.85
C ILE A 164 -12.47 16.45 12.53
N ASN A 165 -11.28 16.61 11.96
CA ASN A 165 -10.73 17.92 11.64
C ASN A 165 -11.31 18.54 10.35
N ASN A 166 -11.72 17.74 9.37
CA ASN A 166 -12.12 18.23 8.05
C ASN A 166 -13.63 18.21 7.79
N ILE A 167 -14.38 17.40 8.52
CA ILE A 167 -15.84 17.33 8.38
C ILE A 167 -16.42 18.16 9.51
N ARG A 168 -17.04 19.28 9.16
CA ARG A 168 -17.83 20.09 10.09
C ARG A 168 -19.29 19.73 9.86
N ASP A 169 -19.89 19.06 10.82
CA ASP A 169 -21.34 18.95 10.88
C ASP A 169 -21.90 20.32 11.25
N LYS A 170 -22.86 20.79 10.48
CA LYS A 170 -23.63 21.97 10.80
C LYS A 170 -24.95 21.46 11.40
N ASP A 171 -24.96 21.12 12.67
CA ASP A 171 -26.19 21.09 13.46
C ASP A 171 -26.74 22.50 13.67
#